data_c57a8d92c83a997877401a86c58da4af
#
_entry.id   c57a8d92c83a997877401a86c58da4af
#
_cell.length_a   1.000
_cell.length_b   1.000
_cell.length_c   1.000
_cell.angle_alpha   90.00
_cell.angle_beta   90.00
_cell.angle_gamma   90.00
#
_symmetry.space_group_name_H-M   'P 1'
#
loop_
_entity.id
_entity.type
_entity.pdbx_description
1 polymer ?
#
loop_
_entity_poly.entity_id
_entity_poly.type
_entity_poly.pdbx_seq_one_letter_code
_entity_poly.pdbx_strand_id
1 'polypeptide(L)'
;MKKIILTVIDGLGLREEKQGNGYVLANHPTFDKLFKNYPNSVLQASGKYVGLPDGQIGNSEVGHLNIGAGRIVYTGLSLINNAIETNTFKDNEVLKNTILDCKKTNTTLHLMGLLSPGGVHSIDKHLFAILDMANALGLKKVSVHIFGDGRDVKPQSISDSLLPLKEILKKYNYKLSSIAGRFYAMDRDKIFERNQFAYDALIGKSKNIISNVDDYIDEQYKKQIFDEFFVPAQLKDGDFIKNNDSIVFFNFRPDRARQLSHMFIGSNLYEYEPKDKIKINHFVSMMKYEGINSEIAFTEMFVNNPLGEVLETNNIKQLRLAETQKYAHVTFFMDGGIDKVYNLEDRILVDSIKAESFATCPQMSAKEITDKLLEKIQNIDFVIMNYANPDMVGHTGDLKATIKAIEFLDTQFKRILDYVENNPNVTWFITADHGNAEITEDEFGKPATKHTTNPVMFISTDKSIKLNNGILADVAPTILNYLKIDIPKEMTGKSLLK
;
A
#
# COMPACT_ATOMS: atom_id res chain seq x y z
N MET A 1 2.73 -37.00 5.74
CA MET A 1 2.19 -35.63 5.96
C MET A 1 1.07 -35.40 4.96
N LYS A 2 0.01 -34.64 5.30
CA LYS A 2 -0.98 -34.21 4.31
C LYS A 2 -0.34 -33.22 3.35
N LYS A 3 -0.61 -33.36 2.07
CA LYS A 3 -0.20 -32.41 1.03
C LYS A 3 -1.22 -31.28 0.94
N ILE A 4 -0.73 -30.05 0.73
CA ILE A 4 -1.59 -28.86 0.69
C ILE A 4 -1.48 -28.20 -0.69
N ILE A 5 -2.62 -27.82 -1.24
CA ILE A 5 -2.71 -26.88 -2.35
C ILE A 5 -3.36 -25.61 -1.79
N LEU A 6 -2.70 -24.47 -1.88
CA LEU A 6 -3.27 -23.14 -1.65
C LEU A 6 -3.43 -22.45 -2.99
N THR A 7 -4.66 -22.27 -3.42
CA THR A 7 -4.98 -21.52 -4.64
C THR A 7 -5.51 -20.15 -4.28
N VAL A 8 -4.91 -19.12 -4.86
CA VAL A 8 -5.42 -17.75 -4.86
C VAL A 8 -6.08 -17.49 -6.22
N ILE A 9 -7.35 -17.16 -6.21
CA ILE A 9 -8.12 -16.73 -7.39
C ILE A 9 -8.03 -15.20 -7.41
N ASP A 10 -7.14 -14.66 -8.21
CA ASP A 10 -6.89 -13.23 -8.24
C ASP A 10 -8.14 -12.44 -8.66
N GLY A 11 -8.52 -11.45 -7.88
CA GLY A 11 -9.62 -10.54 -8.19
C GLY A 11 -11.03 -11.15 -8.16
N LEU A 12 -11.28 -12.19 -7.35
CA LEU A 12 -12.62 -12.78 -7.24
C LEU A 12 -13.26 -12.47 -5.87
N GLY A 13 -14.03 -11.39 -5.80
CA GLY A 13 -14.81 -11.00 -4.63
C GLY A 13 -16.16 -11.70 -4.56
N LEU A 14 -16.78 -11.64 -3.38
CA LEU A 14 -18.12 -12.15 -3.11
C LEU A 14 -19.15 -11.01 -3.14
N ARG A 15 -20.14 -11.12 -4.02
CA ARG A 15 -21.27 -10.20 -4.14
C ARG A 15 -22.48 -10.97 -4.67
N GLU A 16 -23.66 -10.70 -4.12
CA GLU A 16 -24.89 -11.42 -4.48
C GLU A 16 -25.62 -10.78 -5.68
N GLU A 17 -25.48 -9.44 -5.86
CA GLU A 17 -26.16 -8.71 -6.95
C GLU A 17 -25.65 -9.17 -8.31
N LYS A 18 -26.58 -9.31 -9.25
CA LYS A 18 -26.29 -9.82 -10.60
C LYS A 18 -25.75 -8.76 -11.57
N GLN A 19 -26.09 -7.49 -11.35
CA GLN A 19 -25.66 -6.44 -12.29
C GLN A 19 -24.14 -6.34 -12.33
N GLY A 20 -23.57 -6.47 -13.53
CA GLY A 20 -22.12 -6.44 -13.74
C GLY A 20 -21.32 -7.52 -13.03
N ASN A 21 -21.97 -8.56 -12.52
CA ASN A 21 -21.32 -9.61 -11.73
C ASN A 21 -20.97 -10.80 -12.62
N GLY A 22 -19.71 -10.86 -13.04
CA GLY A 22 -19.22 -11.94 -13.90
C GLY A 22 -19.28 -13.31 -13.22
N TYR A 23 -19.11 -13.37 -11.88
CA TYR A 23 -19.17 -14.62 -11.14
C TYR A 23 -20.60 -15.18 -11.06
N VAL A 24 -21.56 -14.40 -10.56
CA VAL A 24 -22.96 -14.86 -10.39
C VAL A 24 -23.65 -15.19 -11.71
N LEU A 25 -23.24 -14.56 -12.81
CA LEU A 25 -23.82 -14.77 -14.15
C LEU A 25 -23.16 -15.92 -14.92
N ALA A 26 -21.99 -16.40 -14.49
CA ALA A 26 -21.30 -17.52 -15.12
C ALA A 26 -21.94 -18.86 -14.75
N ASN A 27 -21.77 -19.86 -15.63
CA ASN A 27 -22.09 -21.25 -15.32
C ASN A 27 -20.89 -21.92 -14.63
N HIS A 28 -20.94 -22.12 -13.32
CA HIS A 28 -19.80 -22.58 -12.51
C HIS A 28 -20.17 -23.73 -11.53
N PRO A 29 -20.58 -24.89 -12.05
CA PRO A 29 -21.09 -25.99 -11.23
C PRO A 29 -20.06 -26.55 -10.23
N THR A 30 -18.75 -26.40 -10.49
CA THR A 30 -17.71 -26.85 -9.56
C THR A 30 -17.58 -25.91 -8.38
N PHE A 31 -17.62 -24.60 -8.61
CA PHE A 31 -17.69 -23.63 -7.53
C PHE A 31 -18.94 -23.83 -6.68
N ASP A 32 -20.10 -24.05 -7.30
CA ASP A 32 -21.33 -24.36 -6.56
C ASP A 32 -21.18 -25.61 -5.66
N LYS A 33 -20.55 -26.67 -6.22
CA LYS A 33 -20.25 -27.89 -5.46
C LYS A 33 -19.33 -27.60 -4.27
N LEU A 34 -18.30 -26.77 -4.47
CA LEU A 34 -17.33 -26.38 -3.42
C LEU A 34 -18.03 -25.61 -2.29
N PHE A 35 -18.80 -24.57 -2.62
CA PHE A 35 -19.53 -23.80 -1.62
C PHE A 35 -20.60 -24.60 -0.87
N LYS A 36 -21.30 -25.49 -1.56
CA LYS A 36 -22.38 -26.28 -0.97
C LYS A 36 -21.90 -27.44 -0.09
N ASN A 37 -20.82 -28.11 -0.50
CA ASN A 37 -20.46 -29.41 0.06
C ASN A 37 -19.20 -29.40 0.94
N TYR A 38 -18.49 -28.26 0.99
CA TYR A 38 -17.22 -28.15 1.72
C TYR A 38 -17.23 -26.98 2.72
N PRO A 39 -16.44 -27.07 3.80
CA PRO A 39 -16.28 -25.97 4.74
C PRO A 39 -15.81 -24.70 4.02
N ASN A 40 -16.52 -23.61 4.25
CA ASN A 40 -16.19 -22.32 3.69
C ASN A 40 -16.44 -21.18 4.68
N SER A 41 -15.81 -20.06 4.44
CA SER A 41 -15.93 -18.84 5.23
C SER A 41 -15.62 -17.61 4.36
N VAL A 42 -15.79 -16.44 4.95
CA VAL A 42 -15.60 -15.15 4.30
C VAL A 42 -14.42 -14.43 4.94
N LEU A 43 -13.53 -13.88 4.10
CA LEU A 43 -12.38 -13.08 4.52
C LEU A 43 -12.53 -11.65 4.05
N GLN A 44 -12.26 -10.68 4.94
CA GLN A 44 -12.12 -9.28 4.54
C GLN A 44 -10.79 -9.08 3.82
N ALA A 45 -10.83 -8.41 2.65
CA ALA A 45 -9.70 -8.28 1.72
C ALA A 45 -9.42 -6.83 1.31
N SER A 46 -9.91 -5.85 2.06
CA SER A 46 -9.79 -4.43 1.73
C SER A 46 -9.66 -3.55 2.98
N GLY A 47 -9.33 -2.28 2.78
CA GLY A 47 -9.24 -1.28 3.83
C GLY A 47 -8.35 -1.71 5.00
N LYS A 48 -8.73 -1.36 6.22
CA LYS A 48 -7.96 -1.64 7.45
C LYS A 48 -7.65 -3.12 7.68
N TYR A 49 -8.43 -4.02 7.11
CA TYR A 49 -8.25 -5.47 7.27
C TYR A 49 -7.03 -6.02 6.52
N VAL A 50 -6.46 -5.22 5.62
CA VAL A 50 -5.24 -5.56 4.87
C VAL A 50 -4.15 -4.50 5.02
N GLY A 51 -4.29 -3.59 5.99
CA GLY A 51 -3.31 -2.53 6.25
C GLY A 51 -3.42 -1.32 5.33
N LEU A 52 -4.57 -1.11 4.69
CA LEU A 52 -4.90 0.06 3.89
C LEU A 52 -5.85 1.00 4.66
N PRO A 53 -5.96 2.28 4.26
CA PRO A 53 -6.97 3.17 4.79
C PRO A 53 -8.39 2.59 4.69
N ASP A 54 -9.25 2.94 5.64
CA ASP A 54 -10.63 2.44 5.67
C ASP A 54 -11.37 2.81 4.38
N GLY A 55 -12.12 1.84 3.83
CA GLY A 55 -12.82 2.00 2.55
C GLY A 55 -11.95 1.94 1.28
N GLN A 56 -10.63 1.82 1.40
CA GLN A 56 -9.75 1.65 0.25
C GLN A 56 -9.83 0.23 -0.30
N ILE A 57 -9.94 0.12 -1.63
CA ILE A 57 -9.97 -1.17 -2.36
C ILE A 57 -8.68 -1.96 -2.12
N GLY A 58 -8.77 -3.29 -2.03
CA GLY A 58 -7.64 -4.19 -2.00
C GLY A 58 -6.87 -4.23 -3.33
N ASN A 59 -5.73 -4.88 -3.34
CA ASN A 59 -4.94 -5.13 -4.54
C ASN A 59 -4.10 -6.40 -4.36
N SER A 60 -3.57 -6.93 -5.48
CA SER A 60 -2.86 -8.20 -5.49
C SER A 60 -1.58 -8.20 -4.65
N GLU A 61 -0.84 -7.09 -4.63
CA GLU A 61 0.39 -6.96 -3.84
C GLU A 61 0.09 -7.09 -2.35
N VAL A 62 -0.83 -6.25 -1.86
CA VAL A 62 -1.22 -6.23 -0.44
C VAL A 62 -1.93 -7.52 -0.04
N GLY A 63 -2.79 -8.07 -0.89
CA GLY A 63 -3.51 -9.32 -0.61
C GLY A 63 -2.55 -10.51 -0.40
N HIS A 64 -1.65 -10.74 -1.37
CA HIS A 64 -0.67 -11.82 -1.27
C HIS A 64 0.32 -11.61 -0.12
N LEU A 65 0.74 -10.34 0.11
CA LEU A 65 1.60 -9.98 1.23
C LEU A 65 0.97 -10.37 2.58
N ASN A 66 -0.30 -10.05 2.79
CA ASN A 66 -1.00 -10.40 4.04
C ASN A 66 -1.20 -11.92 4.18
N ILE A 67 -1.54 -12.61 3.09
CA ILE A 67 -1.69 -14.07 3.08
C ILE A 67 -0.39 -14.74 3.51
N GLY A 68 0.73 -14.35 2.91
CA GLY A 68 2.03 -14.96 3.18
C GLY A 68 2.65 -14.55 4.51
N ALA A 69 2.47 -13.30 4.92
CA ALA A 69 2.99 -12.77 6.19
C ALA A 69 2.25 -13.28 7.43
N GLY A 70 1.02 -13.79 7.28
CA GLY A 70 0.17 -14.19 8.40
C GLY A 70 -0.14 -13.07 9.39
N ARG A 71 -0.06 -11.82 8.93
CA ARG A 71 -0.34 -10.60 9.70
C ARG A 71 -0.71 -9.45 8.77
N ILE A 72 -1.38 -8.42 9.31
CA ILE A 72 -1.58 -7.18 8.57
C ILE A 72 -0.22 -6.50 8.42
N VAL A 73 0.20 -6.25 7.18
CA VAL A 73 1.43 -5.53 6.87
C VAL A 73 1.08 -4.11 6.46
N TYR A 74 1.50 -3.17 7.28
CA TYR A 74 1.29 -1.76 7.03
C TYR A 74 2.47 -1.19 6.23
N THR A 75 2.18 -0.42 5.18
CA THR A 75 3.19 0.25 4.34
C THR A 75 2.89 1.73 4.22
N GLY A 76 3.92 2.57 4.08
CA GLY A 76 3.77 3.98 3.78
C GLY A 76 2.72 4.70 4.64
N LEU A 77 1.67 5.20 3.96
CA LEU A 77 0.55 5.93 4.60
C LEU A 77 -0.11 5.15 5.73
N SER A 78 -0.41 3.87 5.52
CA SER A 78 -1.14 3.07 6.50
C SER A 78 -0.31 2.74 7.73
N LEU A 79 1.00 2.62 7.60
CA LEU A 79 1.92 2.44 8.73
C LEU A 79 1.87 3.64 9.68
N ILE A 80 1.95 4.85 9.13
CA ILE A 80 1.93 6.09 9.91
C ILE A 80 0.54 6.32 10.51
N ASN A 81 -0.53 6.10 9.74
CA ASN A 81 -1.91 6.21 10.22
C ASN A 81 -2.15 5.26 11.41
N ASN A 82 -1.74 4.00 11.28
CA ASN A 82 -1.88 3.02 12.37
C ASN A 82 -1.12 3.47 13.62
N ALA A 83 0.08 4.04 13.49
CA ALA A 83 0.81 4.57 14.63
C ALA A 83 0.08 5.72 15.33
N ILE A 84 -0.61 6.59 14.57
CA ILE A 84 -1.44 7.67 15.11
C ILE A 84 -2.67 7.08 15.84
N GLU A 85 -3.41 6.18 15.19
CA GLU A 85 -4.63 5.57 15.72
C GLU A 85 -4.38 4.75 16.98
N THR A 86 -3.25 4.04 17.03
CA THR A 86 -2.84 3.24 18.22
C THR A 86 -2.08 4.06 19.26
N ASN A 87 -1.93 5.39 19.05
CA ASN A 87 -1.21 6.29 19.93
C ASN A 87 0.26 5.91 20.16
N THR A 88 0.87 5.18 19.23
CA THR A 88 2.31 4.82 19.25
C THR A 88 3.18 5.81 18.47
N PHE A 89 2.58 6.73 17.72
CA PHE A 89 3.29 7.79 16.98
C PHE A 89 4.21 8.62 17.89
N LYS A 90 3.76 8.93 19.09
CA LYS A 90 4.52 9.68 20.12
C LYS A 90 5.78 8.94 20.62
N ASP A 91 5.86 7.63 20.39
CA ASP A 91 6.98 6.80 20.82
C ASP A 91 8.04 6.65 19.70
N ASN A 92 7.83 7.29 18.53
CA ASN A 92 8.80 7.31 17.44
C ASN A 92 10.10 8.00 17.88
N GLU A 93 11.16 7.21 18.03
CA GLU A 93 12.42 7.69 18.60
C GLU A 93 13.12 8.73 17.72
N VAL A 94 13.06 8.62 16.40
CA VAL A 94 13.70 9.56 15.48
C VAL A 94 13.08 10.95 15.61
N LEU A 95 11.75 11.04 15.52
CA LEU A 95 11.03 12.30 15.70
C LEU A 95 11.24 12.86 17.11
N LYS A 96 11.16 12.00 18.14
CA LYS A 96 11.34 12.38 19.53
C LYS A 96 12.73 12.96 19.80
N ASN A 97 13.78 12.29 19.33
CA ASN A 97 15.16 12.73 19.52
C ASN A 97 15.42 14.05 18.79
N THR A 98 14.93 14.20 17.56
CA THR A 98 15.04 15.45 16.79
C THR A 98 14.36 16.62 17.53
N ILE A 99 13.14 16.42 18.05
CA ILE A 99 12.40 17.45 18.81
C ILE A 99 13.14 17.82 20.10
N LEU A 100 13.63 16.82 20.84
CA LEU A 100 14.35 17.04 22.09
C LEU A 100 15.70 17.73 21.87
N ASP A 101 16.39 17.42 20.77
CA ASP A 101 17.65 18.09 20.43
C ASP A 101 17.43 19.55 20.06
N CYS A 102 16.40 19.86 19.23
CA CYS A 102 16.00 21.24 18.97
C CYS A 102 15.68 22.01 20.25
N LYS A 103 15.01 21.38 21.21
CA LYS A 103 14.71 21.99 22.50
C LYS A 103 15.98 22.26 23.32
N LYS A 104 16.90 21.28 23.35
CA LYS A 104 18.18 21.38 24.08
C LYS A 104 19.09 22.46 23.51
N THR A 105 19.20 22.52 22.18
CA THR A 105 20.07 23.47 21.47
C THR A 105 19.43 24.84 21.24
N ASN A 106 18.13 24.97 21.58
CA ASN A 106 17.33 26.18 21.35
C ASN A 106 17.24 26.59 19.88
N THR A 107 17.32 25.62 18.95
CA THR A 107 17.13 25.76 17.49
C THR A 107 15.69 25.57 17.07
N THR A 108 15.35 25.90 15.84
CA THR A 108 14.00 25.75 15.30
C THR A 108 13.81 24.40 14.64
N LEU A 109 12.67 23.76 14.88
CA LEU A 109 12.19 22.62 14.10
C LEU A 109 11.33 23.13 12.93
N HIS A 110 11.74 22.84 11.71
CA HIS A 110 11.00 23.18 10.50
C HIS A 110 10.24 21.95 9.99
N LEU A 111 8.93 22.10 9.81
CA LEU A 111 8.07 21.07 9.23
C LEU A 111 7.71 21.51 7.81
N MET A 112 8.13 20.77 6.80
CA MET A 112 7.82 21.10 5.40
C MET A 112 7.16 19.95 4.68
N GLY A 113 6.24 20.25 3.74
CA GLY A 113 5.58 19.22 2.94
C GLY A 113 4.25 19.64 2.34
N LEU A 114 3.63 18.72 1.65
CA LEU A 114 2.35 18.89 0.96
C LEU A 114 1.21 18.93 1.98
N LEU A 115 0.53 20.06 2.10
CA LEU A 115 -0.67 20.19 2.94
C LEU A 115 -1.90 19.71 2.15
N SER A 116 -2.33 18.49 2.41
CA SER A 116 -3.39 17.84 1.63
C SER A 116 -4.07 16.73 2.45
N PRO A 117 -5.38 16.56 2.33
CA PRO A 117 -6.09 15.39 2.84
C PRO A 117 -6.06 14.20 1.87
N GLY A 118 -5.43 14.34 0.68
CA GLY A 118 -5.53 13.38 -0.43
C GLY A 118 -4.82 12.04 -0.21
N GLY A 119 -3.84 11.97 0.70
CA GLY A 119 -3.18 10.72 1.06
C GLY A 119 -2.32 10.07 -0.04
N VAL A 120 -1.88 10.83 -1.06
CA VAL A 120 -1.04 10.31 -2.16
C VAL A 120 0.45 10.51 -1.88
N HIS A 121 0.87 11.70 -1.47
CA HIS A 121 2.25 12.03 -1.12
C HIS A 121 2.43 12.33 0.36
N SER A 122 1.40 12.88 0.97
CA SER A 122 1.29 13.22 2.39
C SER A 122 -0.17 13.15 2.82
N ILE A 123 -0.41 13.31 4.10
CA ILE A 123 -1.72 13.63 4.66
C ILE A 123 -1.55 14.62 5.79
N ASP A 124 -2.42 15.62 5.87
CA ASP A 124 -2.39 16.69 6.87
C ASP A 124 -2.36 16.18 8.32
N LYS A 125 -3.04 15.08 8.61
CA LYS A 125 -3.04 14.40 9.92
C LYS A 125 -1.63 14.04 10.41
N HIS A 126 -0.69 13.72 9.50
CA HIS A 126 0.69 13.44 9.88
C HIS A 126 1.39 14.69 10.40
N LEU A 127 1.22 15.84 9.72
CA LEU A 127 1.72 17.13 10.19
C LEU A 127 1.12 17.47 11.56
N PHE A 128 -0.19 17.29 11.74
CA PHE A 128 -0.86 17.60 13.01
C PHE A 128 -0.31 16.72 14.15
N ALA A 129 -0.06 15.43 13.90
CA ALA A 129 0.54 14.53 14.88
C ALA A 129 1.96 14.96 15.29
N ILE A 130 2.78 15.46 14.34
CA ILE A 130 4.13 15.99 14.65
C ILE A 130 4.01 17.26 15.50
N LEU A 131 3.09 18.16 15.19
CA LEU A 131 2.85 19.40 15.96
C LEU A 131 2.39 19.08 17.39
N ASP A 132 1.49 18.11 17.56
CA ASP A 132 1.03 17.65 18.87
C ASP A 132 2.18 17.05 19.68
N MET A 133 3.02 16.22 19.04
CA MET A 133 4.20 15.63 19.67
C MET A 133 5.22 16.69 20.10
N ALA A 134 5.51 17.68 19.24
CA ALA A 134 6.43 18.78 19.54
C ALA A 134 5.93 19.60 20.73
N ASN A 135 4.64 19.90 20.79
CA ASN A 135 4.04 20.61 21.92
C ASN A 135 4.07 19.78 23.22
N ALA A 136 3.73 18.50 23.15
CA ALA A 136 3.77 17.58 24.30
C ALA A 136 5.19 17.47 24.91
N LEU A 137 6.23 17.50 24.06
CA LEU A 137 7.63 17.52 24.49
C LEU A 137 8.13 18.91 24.94
N GLY A 138 7.29 19.93 24.79
CA GLY A 138 7.55 21.30 25.26
C GLY A 138 8.51 22.08 24.35
N LEU A 139 8.63 21.75 23.07
CA LEU A 139 9.36 22.55 22.10
C LEU A 139 8.59 23.86 21.82
N LYS A 140 9.30 24.99 21.80
CA LYS A 140 8.70 26.33 21.61
C LYS A 140 8.92 26.89 20.20
N LYS A 141 9.98 26.48 19.53
CA LYS A 141 10.37 27.00 18.22
C LYS A 141 10.02 25.97 17.14
N VAL A 142 8.82 26.09 16.57
CA VAL A 142 8.36 25.27 15.43
C VAL A 142 7.87 26.20 14.33
N SER A 143 8.32 25.94 13.12
CA SER A 143 7.97 26.68 11.91
C SER A 143 7.44 25.73 10.85
N VAL A 144 6.34 26.07 10.23
CA VAL A 144 5.68 25.24 9.21
C VAL A 144 5.81 25.90 7.83
N HIS A 145 6.12 25.08 6.84
CA HIS A 145 6.24 25.46 5.43
C HIS A 145 5.32 24.53 4.61
N ILE A 146 4.28 25.08 4.01
CA ILE A 146 3.26 24.30 3.33
C ILE A 146 3.40 24.34 1.82
N PHE A 147 3.10 23.19 1.18
CA PHE A 147 2.98 23.10 -0.26
C PHE A 147 1.52 22.83 -0.62
N GLY A 148 0.96 23.61 -1.58
CA GLY A 148 -0.39 23.44 -2.08
C GLY A 148 -0.47 22.25 -3.05
N ASP A 149 -1.56 21.48 -2.98
CA ASP A 149 -1.76 20.28 -3.78
C ASP A 149 -2.47 20.57 -5.12
N GLY A 150 -3.78 20.71 -5.13
CA GLY A 150 -4.58 21.02 -6.32
C GLY A 150 -4.50 20.02 -7.47
N ARG A 151 -3.85 18.86 -7.27
CA ARG A 151 -3.68 17.79 -8.27
C ARG A 151 -4.26 16.46 -7.81
N ASP A 152 -3.95 16.04 -6.59
CA ASP A 152 -4.48 14.83 -5.98
C ASP A 152 -5.83 15.12 -5.27
N VAL A 153 -6.15 16.39 -5.08
CA VAL A 153 -7.40 16.95 -4.60
C VAL A 153 -7.88 18.06 -5.54
N LYS A 154 -9.04 18.68 -5.23
CA LYS A 154 -9.57 19.78 -6.06
C LYS A 154 -8.57 20.94 -6.18
N PRO A 155 -8.51 21.62 -7.35
CA PRO A 155 -7.54 22.69 -7.59
C PRO A 155 -7.59 23.89 -6.62
N GLN A 156 -8.72 24.12 -5.96
CA GLN A 156 -8.97 25.18 -4.98
C GLN A 156 -9.49 24.57 -3.69
N SER A 157 -8.65 23.90 -2.92
CA SER A 157 -9.06 23.17 -1.72
C SER A 157 -8.10 23.30 -0.54
N ILE A 158 -7.02 24.06 -0.67
CA ILE A 158 -5.99 24.18 0.39
C ILE A 158 -6.59 24.68 1.70
N SER A 159 -7.65 25.50 1.67
CA SER A 159 -8.33 26.04 2.86
C SER A 159 -8.88 24.95 3.76
N ASP A 160 -9.30 23.80 3.19
CA ASP A 160 -9.86 22.69 3.97
C ASP A 160 -8.85 22.14 5.01
N SER A 161 -7.54 22.11 4.66
CA SER A 161 -6.47 21.69 5.57
C SER A 161 -5.77 22.87 6.25
N LEU A 162 -5.77 24.05 5.64
CA LEU A 162 -5.14 25.25 6.20
C LEU A 162 -5.85 25.78 7.43
N LEU A 163 -7.19 25.75 7.44
CA LEU A 163 -7.98 26.23 8.59
C LEU A 163 -7.66 25.43 9.87
N PRO A 164 -7.74 24.08 9.89
CA PRO A 164 -7.31 23.30 11.05
C PRO A 164 -5.85 23.54 11.45
N LEU A 165 -4.95 23.65 10.45
CA LEU A 165 -3.54 23.96 10.73
C LEU A 165 -3.38 25.28 11.48
N LYS A 166 -4.04 26.33 11.02
CA LYS A 166 -3.97 27.67 11.67
C LYS A 166 -4.45 27.64 13.12
N GLU A 167 -5.50 26.88 13.41
CA GLU A 167 -5.99 26.68 14.78
C GLU A 167 -4.94 26.01 15.68
N ILE A 168 -4.27 24.97 15.19
CA ILE A 168 -3.21 24.25 15.90
C ILE A 168 -2.00 25.17 16.12
N LEU A 169 -1.57 25.90 15.10
CA LEU A 169 -0.44 26.83 15.19
C LEU A 169 -0.72 27.93 16.22
N LYS A 170 -1.92 28.51 16.21
CA LYS A 170 -2.35 29.51 17.20
C LYS A 170 -2.37 28.92 18.62
N LYS A 171 -2.91 27.72 18.80
CA LYS A 171 -2.99 27.02 20.08
C LYS A 171 -1.62 26.79 20.70
N TYR A 172 -0.61 26.43 19.90
CA TYR A 172 0.73 26.08 20.37
C TYR A 172 1.72 27.24 20.28
N ASN A 173 1.30 28.38 19.76
CA ASN A 173 2.14 29.54 19.47
C ASN A 173 3.29 29.20 18.50
N TYR A 174 2.97 28.42 17.44
CA TYR A 174 3.87 28.07 16.36
C TYR A 174 3.61 28.95 15.14
N LYS A 175 4.53 28.96 14.18
CA LYS A 175 4.46 29.85 13.03
C LYS A 175 4.22 29.10 11.71
N LEU A 176 3.42 29.69 10.83
CA LEU A 176 3.44 29.42 9.40
C LEU A 176 4.42 30.39 8.76
N SER A 177 5.37 29.91 7.96
CA SER A 177 6.47 30.72 7.49
C SER A 177 6.58 30.84 5.99
N SER A 178 6.13 29.83 5.22
CA SER A 178 6.10 29.93 3.77
C SER A 178 4.99 29.06 3.14
N ILE A 179 4.61 29.44 1.93
CA ILE A 179 3.69 28.71 1.08
C ILE A 179 4.28 28.60 -0.34
N ALA A 180 4.12 27.44 -0.97
CA ALA A 180 4.49 27.21 -2.38
C ALA A 180 3.51 26.21 -3.00
N GLY A 181 3.31 26.25 -4.32
CA GLY A 181 2.63 25.15 -5.00
C GLY A 181 3.56 23.95 -5.18
N ARG A 182 2.99 22.74 -5.20
CA ARG A 182 3.76 21.52 -5.45
C ARG A 182 4.51 21.51 -6.77
N PHE A 183 4.06 22.28 -7.76
CA PHE A 183 4.75 22.47 -9.02
C PHE A 183 6.20 22.95 -8.84
N TYR A 184 6.44 23.80 -7.84
CA TYR A 184 7.75 24.30 -7.49
C TYR A 184 8.47 23.42 -6.47
N ALA A 185 7.82 23.15 -5.33
CA ALA A 185 8.45 22.48 -4.20
C ALA A 185 8.64 20.98 -4.39
N MET A 186 7.88 20.36 -5.30
CA MET A 186 7.82 18.91 -5.48
C MET A 186 8.07 18.50 -6.94
N ASP A 187 8.94 19.23 -7.64
CA ASP A 187 9.41 18.83 -8.96
C ASP A 187 10.16 17.49 -8.88
N ARG A 188 9.98 16.62 -9.89
CA ARG A 188 10.69 15.35 -10.05
C ARG A 188 11.34 15.19 -11.42
N ASP A 189 11.21 16.21 -12.28
CA ASP A 189 11.63 16.18 -13.68
C ASP A 189 13.03 16.81 -13.86
N LYS A 190 13.76 17.01 -12.73
CA LYS A 190 15.09 17.62 -12.65
C LYS A 190 15.13 19.10 -13.09
N ILE A 191 14.01 19.81 -12.96
CA ILE A 191 13.91 21.24 -13.22
C ILE A 191 14.21 21.99 -11.92
N PHE A 192 15.48 22.01 -11.52
CA PHE A 192 15.92 22.55 -10.23
C PHE A 192 15.64 24.03 -10.04
N GLU A 193 15.47 24.79 -11.12
CA GLU A 193 15.04 26.19 -11.07
C GLU A 193 13.70 26.34 -10.33
N ARG A 194 12.77 25.39 -10.50
CA ARG A 194 11.50 25.36 -9.75
C ARG A 194 11.75 25.14 -8.26
N ASN A 195 12.56 24.13 -7.93
CA ASN A 195 12.89 23.86 -6.53
C ASN A 195 13.66 25.02 -5.88
N GLN A 196 14.50 25.76 -6.64
CA GLN A 196 15.22 26.92 -6.12
C GLN A 196 14.27 28.02 -5.64
N PHE A 197 13.17 28.30 -6.36
CA PHE A 197 12.16 29.26 -5.89
C PHE A 197 11.53 28.83 -4.56
N ALA A 198 11.20 27.54 -4.41
CA ALA A 198 10.67 27.02 -3.16
C ALA A 198 11.72 27.05 -2.06
N TYR A 199 12.94 26.63 -2.35
CA TYR A 199 14.08 26.67 -1.43
C TYR A 199 14.35 28.09 -0.90
N ASP A 200 14.35 29.10 -1.78
CA ASP A 200 14.53 30.50 -1.39
C ASP A 200 13.45 30.97 -0.39
N ALA A 201 12.20 30.53 -0.57
CA ALA A 201 11.13 30.83 0.38
C ALA A 201 11.31 30.12 1.74
N LEU A 202 11.84 28.89 1.73
CA LEU A 202 12.12 28.12 2.93
C LEU A 202 13.23 28.75 3.77
N ILE A 203 14.25 29.34 3.13
CA ILE A 203 15.40 29.96 3.82
C ILE A 203 15.25 31.48 3.99
N GLY A 204 14.09 32.06 3.68
CA GLY A 204 13.81 33.48 3.87
C GLY A 204 14.45 34.41 2.84
N LYS A 205 14.77 33.92 1.64
CA LYS A 205 15.38 34.67 0.55
C LYS A 205 14.46 34.89 -0.65
N SER A 206 13.19 34.50 -0.56
CA SER A 206 12.21 34.80 -1.59
C SER A 206 11.97 36.28 -1.74
N LYS A 207 11.87 36.75 -2.98
CA LYS A 207 11.45 38.12 -3.29
C LYS A 207 9.94 38.33 -3.09
N ASN A 208 9.17 37.24 -3.03
CA ASN A 208 7.73 37.28 -2.81
C ASN A 208 7.44 37.22 -1.30
N ILE A 209 7.28 38.39 -0.69
CA ILE A 209 7.03 38.54 0.75
C ILE A 209 5.56 38.91 0.94
N ILE A 210 4.86 38.11 1.73
CA ILE A 210 3.43 38.28 2.03
C ILE A 210 3.20 38.56 3.51
N SER A 211 2.18 39.34 3.82
CA SER A 211 1.81 39.65 5.21
C SER A 211 0.77 38.67 5.77
N ASN A 212 -0.08 38.14 4.88
CA ASN A 212 -1.17 37.23 5.24
C ASN A 212 -1.32 36.13 4.18
N VAL A 213 -1.45 34.90 4.62
CA VAL A 213 -1.54 33.73 3.73
C VAL A 213 -2.91 33.66 3.03
N ASP A 214 -3.99 34.05 3.70
CA ASP A 214 -5.33 34.02 3.09
C ASP A 214 -5.47 35.07 1.99
N ASP A 215 -5.01 36.30 2.25
CA ASP A 215 -4.99 37.36 1.25
C ASP A 215 -4.18 36.94 0.02
N TYR A 216 -3.04 36.26 0.25
CA TYR A 216 -2.20 35.74 -0.81
C TYR A 216 -2.96 34.67 -1.64
N ILE A 217 -3.62 33.71 -1.01
CA ILE A 217 -4.39 32.66 -1.69
C ILE A 217 -5.50 33.29 -2.53
N ASP A 218 -6.24 34.25 -1.98
CA ASP A 218 -7.31 34.97 -2.69
C ASP A 218 -6.77 35.72 -3.90
N GLU A 219 -5.61 36.35 -3.78
CA GLU A 219 -4.96 37.03 -4.92
C GLU A 219 -4.52 36.05 -6.01
N GLN A 220 -3.98 34.88 -5.64
CA GLN A 220 -3.60 33.85 -6.61
C GLN A 220 -4.85 33.33 -7.35
N TYR A 221 -5.94 33.02 -6.62
CA TYR A 221 -7.18 32.56 -7.24
C TYR A 221 -7.79 33.60 -8.19
N LYS A 222 -7.77 34.88 -7.85
CA LYS A 222 -8.19 35.95 -8.76
C LYS A 222 -7.37 35.99 -10.07
N LYS A 223 -6.09 35.57 -10.01
CA LYS A 223 -5.20 35.41 -11.16
C LYS A 223 -5.34 34.06 -11.87
N GLN A 224 -6.29 33.20 -11.44
CA GLN A 224 -6.47 31.82 -11.91
C GLN A 224 -5.23 30.92 -11.69
N ILE A 225 -4.45 31.24 -10.67
CA ILE A 225 -3.34 30.41 -10.19
C ILE A 225 -3.86 29.62 -9.00
N PHE A 226 -3.98 28.30 -9.17
CA PHE A 226 -4.54 27.39 -8.16
C PHE A 226 -3.44 26.74 -7.33
N ASP A 227 -3.84 25.95 -6.32
CA ASP A 227 -2.99 25.40 -5.27
C ASP A 227 -1.70 24.77 -5.81
N GLU A 228 -1.78 23.99 -6.89
CA GLU A 228 -0.63 23.33 -7.52
C GLU A 228 0.46 24.31 -7.94
N PHE A 229 0.07 25.52 -8.38
CA PHE A 229 0.92 26.48 -9.04
C PHE A 229 1.21 27.75 -8.21
N PHE A 230 0.88 27.76 -6.92
CA PHE A 230 1.20 28.89 -6.05
C PHE A 230 2.66 29.27 -6.14
N VAL A 231 2.93 30.52 -6.53
CA VAL A 231 4.29 31.05 -6.60
C VAL A 231 4.89 31.07 -5.20
N PRO A 232 6.09 30.48 -4.98
CA PRO A 232 6.66 30.41 -3.64
C PRO A 232 6.75 31.79 -2.97
N ALA A 233 6.22 31.87 -1.74
CA ALA A 233 6.14 33.09 -0.95
C ALA A 233 6.55 32.84 0.50
N GLN A 234 7.21 33.80 1.10
CA GLN A 234 7.57 33.81 2.52
C GLN A 234 6.68 34.81 3.29
N LEU A 235 6.25 34.42 4.50
CA LEU A 235 5.52 35.32 5.39
C LEU A 235 6.48 36.29 6.07
N LYS A 236 6.09 37.58 6.16
CA LYS A 236 6.92 38.65 6.75
C LYS A 236 7.43 38.33 8.15
N ASP A 237 6.58 37.70 8.98
CA ASP A 237 6.87 37.36 10.37
C ASP A 237 7.25 35.88 10.54
N GLY A 238 7.64 35.20 9.44
CA GLY A 238 8.04 33.80 9.44
C GLY A 238 9.38 33.54 10.11
N ASP A 239 9.57 32.31 10.58
CA ASP A 239 10.88 31.78 10.97
C ASP A 239 11.40 30.88 9.88
N PHE A 240 12.55 31.22 9.31
CA PHE A 240 13.12 30.54 8.14
C PHE A 240 14.27 29.63 8.53
N ILE A 241 14.53 28.63 7.70
CA ILE A 241 15.57 27.62 7.91
C ILE A 241 16.96 28.27 7.92
N LYS A 242 17.72 28.03 8.97
CA LYS A 242 19.09 28.52 9.20
C LYS A 242 20.04 27.37 9.53
N ASN A 243 21.33 27.68 9.55
CA ASN A 243 22.33 26.72 9.99
C ASN A 243 22.02 26.18 11.38
N ASN A 244 22.18 24.87 11.57
CA ASN A 244 21.93 24.09 12.77
C ASN A 244 20.45 23.92 13.14
N ASP A 245 19.50 24.40 12.35
CA ASP A 245 18.09 24.03 12.50
C ASP A 245 17.86 22.59 12.02
N SER A 246 16.72 22.05 12.35
CA SER A 246 16.32 20.69 11.96
C SER A 246 15.06 20.72 11.10
N ILE A 247 14.96 19.76 10.18
CA ILE A 247 13.85 19.65 9.24
C ILE A 247 13.17 18.31 9.39
N VAL A 248 11.84 18.29 9.41
CA VAL A 248 11.02 17.10 9.12
C VAL A 248 10.27 17.35 7.83
N PHE A 249 10.55 16.54 6.82
CA PHE A 249 9.79 16.52 5.57
C PHE A 249 8.66 15.51 5.73
N PHE A 250 7.42 15.99 5.96
CA PHE A 250 6.31 15.11 6.36
C PHE A 250 5.62 14.38 5.20
N ASN A 251 6.13 14.47 3.98
CA ASN A 251 5.73 13.59 2.89
C ASN A 251 6.20 12.15 3.18
N PHE A 252 5.31 11.16 3.02
CA PHE A 252 5.70 9.75 3.13
C PHE A 252 6.15 9.16 1.80
N ARG A 253 5.61 9.66 0.66
CA ARG A 253 5.99 9.19 -0.68
C ARG A 253 7.22 9.93 -1.20
N PRO A 254 8.27 9.18 -1.63
CA PRO A 254 9.59 9.74 -1.89
C PRO A 254 9.77 10.46 -3.23
N ASP A 255 9.06 10.04 -4.29
CA ASP A 255 9.36 10.37 -5.68
C ASP A 255 9.45 11.89 -5.98
N ARG A 256 8.63 12.70 -5.31
CA ARG A 256 8.61 14.17 -5.45
C ARG A 256 9.27 14.93 -4.29
N ALA A 257 9.80 14.21 -3.30
CA ALA A 257 10.49 14.84 -2.17
C ALA A 257 12.02 14.87 -2.36
N ARG A 258 12.58 13.96 -3.18
CA ARG A 258 14.02 13.74 -3.30
C ARG A 258 14.80 14.98 -3.78
N GLN A 259 14.30 15.71 -4.77
CA GLN A 259 15.03 16.87 -5.32
C GLN A 259 15.18 17.99 -4.27
N LEU A 260 14.11 18.34 -3.58
CA LEU A 260 14.17 19.37 -2.54
C LEU A 260 15.00 18.89 -1.32
N SER A 261 14.94 17.61 -0.97
CA SER A 261 15.79 17.02 0.07
C SER A 261 17.27 17.12 -0.30
N HIS A 262 17.62 16.80 -1.56
CA HIS A 262 18.98 16.94 -2.06
C HIS A 262 19.54 18.35 -1.87
N MET A 263 18.72 19.38 -2.05
CA MET A 263 19.17 20.78 -1.88
C MET A 263 19.58 21.12 -0.45
N PHE A 264 19.09 20.41 0.56
CA PHE A 264 19.47 20.60 1.98
C PHE A 264 20.63 19.72 2.41
N ILE A 265 20.66 18.44 2.01
CA ILE A 265 21.59 17.46 2.57
C ILE A 265 22.48 16.78 1.52
N GLY A 266 22.33 17.15 0.24
CA GLY A 266 23.10 16.56 -0.85
C GLY A 266 22.71 15.10 -1.13
N SER A 267 23.12 14.57 -2.25
CA SER A 267 23.04 13.15 -2.61
C SER A 267 23.84 12.90 -3.90
N ASN A 268 24.08 11.63 -4.21
CA ASN A 268 24.70 11.22 -5.48
C ASN A 268 23.69 11.13 -6.66
N LEU A 269 22.41 11.49 -6.41
CA LEU A 269 21.35 11.40 -7.42
C LEU A 269 21.38 12.58 -8.42
N TYR A 270 21.92 13.72 -7.99
CA TYR A 270 21.85 14.97 -8.73
C TYR A 270 23.17 15.75 -8.60
N GLU A 271 23.52 16.50 -9.64
CA GLU A 271 24.71 17.36 -9.67
C GLU A 271 24.38 18.81 -9.27
N TYR A 272 23.10 19.14 -9.09
CA TYR A 272 22.66 20.49 -8.76
C TYR A 272 23.07 20.89 -7.33
N GLU A 273 23.47 22.15 -7.17
CA GLU A 273 23.79 22.76 -5.89
C GLU A 273 22.94 24.03 -5.68
N PRO A 274 22.30 24.21 -4.51
CA PRO A 274 21.56 25.42 -4.22
C PRO A 274 22.47 26.64 -4.15
N LYS A 275 21.94 27.82 -4.49
CA LYS A 275 22.70 29.08 -4.48
C LYS A 275 23.25 29.43 -3.08
N ASP A 276 22.47 29.12 -2.06
CA ASP A 276 22.82 29.35 -0.66
C ASP A 276 22.72 28.03 0.09
N LYS A 277 23.85 27.48 0.53
CA LYS A 277 23.89 26.22 1.28
C LYS A 277 23.60 26.47 2.76
N ILE A 278 22.68 25.72 3.31
CA ILE A 278 22.35 25.68 4.74
C ILE A 278 22.80 24.35 5.33
N LYS A 279 23.53 24.39 6.43
CA LYS A 279 23.94 23.17 7.15
C LYS A 279 22.87 22.80 8.18
N ILE A 280 22.13 21.76 7.91
CA ILE A 280 21.06 21.24 8.74
C ILE A 280 21.64 20.31 9.81
N ASN A 281 21.09 20.34 11.02
CA ASN A 281 21.46 19.45 12.13
C ASN A 281 20.80 18.07 11.95
N HIS A 282 19.45 18.02 11.86
CA HIS A 282 18.70 16.82 11.56
C HIS A 282 17.84 17.04 10.30
N PHE A 283 17.85 16.09 9.40
CA PHE A 283 16.92 16.03 8.29
C PHE A 283 16.17 14.71 8.34
N VAL A 284 14.91 14.77 8.76
CA VAL A 284 14.05 13.60 8.94
C VAL A 284 13.06 13.51 7.81
N SER A 285 12.98 12.35 7.16
CA SER A 285 11.90 11.96 6.24
C SER A 285 10.94 10.99 6.92
N MET A 286 9.66 11.05 6.58
CA MET A 286 8.68 10.13 7.17
C MET A 286 8.94 8.68 6.77
N MET A 287 9.30 8.43 5.52
CA MET A 287 9.70 7.13 4.99
C MET A 287 11.05 7.26 4.29
N LYS A 288 11.66 6.15 3.91
CA LYS A 288 12.92 6.14 3.16
C LYS A 288 12.75 6.84 1.80
N TYR A 289 13.63 7.79 1.52
CA TYR A 289 13.76 8.40 0.20
C TYR A 289 15.02 7.85 -0.48
N GLU A 290 14.85 6.89 -1.42
CA GLU A 290 15.97 6.20 -2.07
C GLU A 290 16.99 7.19 -2.62
N GLY A 291 18.26 6.96 -2.28
CA GLY A 291 19.39 7.80 -2.67
C GLY A 291 19.54 9.11 -1.87
N ILE A 292 18.68 9.38 -0.89
CA ILE A 292 18.78 10.49 0.06
C ILE A 292 19.17 9.93 1.44
N ASN A 293 20.24 10.45 2.04
CA ASN A 293 20.72 10.02 3.34
C ASN A 293 20.07 10.80 4.49
N SER A 294 18.73 10.68 4.61
CA SER A 294 17.96 11.27 5.71
C SER A 294 17.82 10.32 6.89
N GLU A 295 17.53 10.87 8.06
CA GLU A 295 17.01 10.09 9.19
C GLU A 295 15.57 9.68 8.86
N ILE A 296 15.22 8.40 9.07
CA ILE A 296 13.93 7.84 8.64
C ILE A 296 13.05 7.64 9.86
N ALA A 297 11.91 8.34 9.91
CA ALA A 297 10.99 8.23 11.04
C ALA A 297 10.26 6.88 11.07
N PHE A 298 9.78 6.39 9.92
CA PHE A 298 9.10 5.12 9.80
C PHE A 298 9.80 4.25 8.74
N THR A 299 10.24 3.07 9.14
CA THR A 299 10.81 2.07 8.21
C THR A 299 9.75 1.06 7.85
N GLU A 300 9.75 0.62 6.60
CA GLU A 300 8.92 -0.51 6.20
C GLU A 300 9.23 -1.73 7.07
N MET A 301 8.18 -2.43 7.48
CA MET A 301 8.36 -3.61 8.31
C MET A 301 8.90 -4.74 7.44
N PHE A 302 10.07 -5.27 7.79
CA PHE A 302 10.50 -6.55 7.26
C PHE A 302 9.54 -7.65 7.72
N VAL A 303 9.08 -8.45 6.80
CA VAL A 303 8.27 -9.61 7.09
C VAL A 303 9.18 -10.77 7.47
N ASN A 304 9.42 -10.93 8.77
CA ASN A 304 10.12 -12.10 9.31
C ASN A 304 9.16 -13.29 9.40
N ASN A 305 9.66 -14.48 9.16
CA ASN A 305 8.90 -15.73 9.22
C ASN A 305 7.63 -15.71 8.33
N PRO A 306 7.70 -15.29 7.02
CA PRO A 306 6.58 -15.52 6.12
C PRO A 306 6.32 -17.01 5.96
N LEU A 307 5.14 -17.37 5.42
CA LEU A 307 4.73 -18.77 5.26
C LEU A 307 5.82 -19.63 4.59
N GLY A 308 6.47 -19.13 3.52
CA GLY A 308 7.52 -19.85 2.81
C GLY A 308 8.74 -20.20 3.69
N GLU A 309 9.15 -19.27 4.56
CA GLU A 309 10.27 -19.50 5.50
C GLU A 309 9.90 -20.52 6.59
N VAL A 310 8.66 -20.45 7.09
CA VAL A 310 8.16 -21.42 8.08
C VAL A 310 8.09 -22.84 7.47
N LEU A 311 7.64 -22.94 6.21
CA LEU A 311 7.62 -24.23 5.50
C LEU A 311 9.04 -24.80 5.32
N GLU A 312 10.03 -23.97 4.90
CA GLU A 312 11.42 -24.36 4.78
C GLU A 312 11.97 -24.88 6.12
N THR A 313 11.77 -24.11 7.20
CA THR A 313 12.25 -24.47 8.55
C THR A 313 11.69 -25.81 9.04
N ASN A 314 10.51 -26.18 8.56
CA ASN A 314 9.85 -27.45 8.86
C ASN A 314 10.11 -28.57 7.82
N ASN A 315 11.09 -28.35 6.92
CA ASN A 315 11.49 -29.30 5.86
C ASN A 315 10.32 -29.68 4.92
N ILE A 316 9.41 -28.76 4.64
CA ILE A 316 8.26 -28.95 3.73
C ILE A 316 8.68 -28.50 2.34
N LYS A 317 8.60 -29.43 1.39
CA LYS A 317 8.89 -29.13 -0.01
C LYS A 317 7.74 -28.34 -0.64
N GLN A 318 8.05 -27.15 -1.16
CA GLN A 318 7.06 -26.21 -1.65
C GLN A 318 7.21 -25.90 -3.15
N LEU A 319 6.10 -25.59 -3.80
CA LEU A 319 6.03 -25.15 -5.20
C LEU A 319 5.31 -23.80 -5.28
N ARG A 320 5.91 -22.85 -6.00
CA ARG A 320 5.28 -21.60 -6.44
C ARG A 320 4.91 -21.73 -7.90
N LEU A 321 3.63 -21.49 -8.24
CA LEU A 321 3.11 -21.70 -9.58
C LEU A 321 2.15 -20.58 -9.98
N ALA A 322 2.49 -19.83 -11.01
CA ALA A 322 1.63 -18.81 -11.59
C ALA A 322 2.05 -18.49 -13.03
N GLU A 323 1.19 -17.78 -13.75
CA GLU A 323 1.58 -17.16 -15.02
C GLU A 323 2.29 -15.82 -14.80
N THR A 324 2.96 -15.30 -15.84
CA THR A 324 3.83 -14.10 -15.80
C THR A 324 3.18 -12.93 -15.08
N GLN A 325 1.86 -12.66 -15.29
CA GLN A 325 1.16 -11.53 -14.70
C GLN A 325 1.09 -11.59 -13.18
N LYS A 326 1.11 -12.78 -12.59
CA LYS A 326 0.93 -13.00 -11.15
C LYS A 326 2.06 -13.80 -10.49
N TYR A 327 3.18 -13.98 -11.20
CA TYR A 327 4.32 -14.73 -10.66
C TYR A 327 4.97 -14.04 -9.45
N ALA A 328 5.15 -12.72 -9.50
CA ALA A 328 5.68 -11.95 -8.37
C ALA A 328 4.76 -12.03 -7.13
N HIS A 329 3.45 -12.23 -7.33
CA HIS A 329 2.51 -12.30 -6.23
C HIS A 329 2.67 -13.59 -5.41
N VAL A 330 2.88 -14.74 -6.06
CA VAL A 330 3.12 -16.01 -5.36
C VAL A 330 4.56 -16.21 -4.88
N THR A 331 5.48 -15.32 -5.24
CA THR A 331 6.90 -15.32 -4.83
C THR A 331 7.22 -14.11 -3.97
N PHE A 332 7.67 -13.01 -4.55
CA PHE A 332 8.13 -11.80 -3.88
C PHE A 332 7.15 -11.26 -2.84
N PHE A 333 5.88 -11.02 -3.22
CA PHE A 333 4.88 -10.46 -2.29
C PHE A 333 4.48 -11.48 -1.22
N MET A 334 4.27 -12.75 -1.59
CA MET A 334 3.95 -13.83 -0.65
C MET A 334 5.05 -14.02 0.40
N ASP A 335 6.30 -13.73 0.05
CA ASP A 335 7.47 -13.84 0.93
C ASP A 335 7.85 -12.51 1.61
N GLY A 336 6.90 -11.59 1.71
CA GLY A 336 7.08 -10.36 2.49
C GLY A 336 7.85 -9.25 1.79
N GLY A 337 7.86 -9.23 0.45
CA GLY A 337 8.58 -8.24 -0.35
C GLY A 337 10.09 -8.56 -0.48
N ILE A 338 10.46 -9.82 -0.29
CA ILE A 338 11.86 -10.29 -0.43
C ILE A 338 11.92 -11.33 -1.55
N ASP A 339 12.81 -11.12 -2.52
CA ASP A 339 13.07 -12.13 -3.56
C ASP A 339 14.07 -13.15 -3.05
N LYS A 340 13.57 -14.13 -2.28
CA LYS A 340 14.33 -15.25 -1.75
C LYS A 340 13.78 -16.55 -2.32
N VAL A 341 14.65 -17.43 -2.80
CA VAL A 341 14.30 -18.81 -3.12
C VAL A 341 14.71 -19.69 -1.93
N TYR A 342 13.77 -20.44 -1.38
CA TYR A 342 14.03 -21.34 -0.26
C TYR A 342 14.67 -22.66 -0.73
N ASN A 343 15.45 -23.34 0.13
CA ASN A 343 16.20 -24.55 -0.25
C ASN A 343 15.29 -25.69 -0.77
N LEU A 344 14.05 -25.76 -0.28
CA LEU A 344 13.07 -26.78 -0.68
C LEU A 344 11.94 -26.20 -1.54
N GLU A 345 12.24 -25.13 -2.30
CA GLU A 345 11.27 -24.45 -3.13
C GLU A 345 11.55 -24.68 -4.61
N ASP A 346 10.57 -25.24 -5.30
CA ASP A 346 10.49 -25.24 -6.76
C ASP A 346 9.64 -24.05 -7.23
N ARG A 347 10.05 -23.39 -8.32
CA ARG A 347 9.29 -22.28 -8.94
C ARG A 347 8.97 -22.64 -10.39
N ILE A 348 7.69 -22.49 -10.75
CA ILE A 348 7.23 -22.69 -12.14
C ILE A 348 6.53 -21.40 -12.58
N LEU A 349 7.16 -20.74 -13.53
CA LEU A 349 6.58 -19.63 -14.28
C LEU A 349 5.96 -20.16 -15.57
N VAL A 350 4.69 -19.93 -15.75
CA VAL A 350 3.98 -20.18 -17.02
C VAL A 350 3.91 -18.87 -17.79
N ASP A 351 4.29 -18.88 -19.07
CA ASP A 351 4.20 -17.67 -19.88
C ASP A 351 2.74 -17.24 -20.06
N SER A 352 2.45 -15.97 -19.78
CA SER A 352 1.14 -15.39 -20.10
C SER A 352 0.96 -15.25 -21.60
N ILE A 353 -0.26 -15.45 -22.07
CA ILE A 353 -0.62 -15.25 -23.48
C ILE A 353 -0.37 -13.78 -23.86
N LYS A 354 0.35 -13.55 -24.95
CA LYS A 354 0.55 -12.21 -25.50
C LYS A 354 -0.71 -11.77 -26.25
N ALA A 355 -1.45 -10.84 -25.69
CA ALA A 355 -2.66 -10.28 -26.28
C ALA A 355 -2.73 -8.77 -26.03
N GLU A 356 -3.36 -8.02 -26.92
CA GLU A 356 -3.63 -6.59 -26.72
C GLU A 356 -4.65 -6.36 -25.58
N SER A 357 -5.58 -7.31 -25.40
CA SER A 357 -6.56 -7.31 -24.33
C SER A 357 -6.88 -8.74 -23.92
N PHE A 358 -6.91 -9.02 -22.61
CA PHE A 358 -7.31 -10.33 -22.08
C PHE A 358 -8.78 -10.65 -22.28
N ALA A 359 -9.62 -9.67 -22.66
CA ALA A 359 -11.00 -9.94 -23.08
C ALA A 359 -11.07 -10.84 -24.31
N THR A 360 -10.04 -10.83 -25.18
CA THR A 360 -9.99 -11.69 -26.40
C THR A 360 -9.53 -13.12 -26.12
N CYS A 361 -8.89 -13.35 -24.97
CA CYS A 361 -8.38 -14.66 -24.55
C CYS A 361 -8.63 -14.92 -23.05
N PRO A 362 -9.90 -14.97 -22.59
CA PRO A 362 -10.24 -15.00 -21.16
C PRO A 362 -9.79 -16.29 -20.45
N GLN A 363 -9.48 -17.37 -21.16
CA GLN A 363 -8.88 -18.59 -20.64
C GLN A 363 -7.46 -18.37 -20.13
N MET A 364 -6.74 -17.36 -20.63
CA MET A 364 -5.36 -17.06 -20.29
C MET A 364 -4.51 -18.35 -20.21
N SER A 365 -3.59 -18.48 -19.26
CA SER A 365 -2.75 -19.66 -19.10
C SER A 365 -3.27 -20.66 -18.04
N ALA A 366 -4.56 -20.54 -17.63
CA ALA A 366 -5.10 -21.35 -16.54
C ALA A 366 -5.03 -22.88 -16.79
N LYS A 367 -5.21 -23.32 -18.05
CA LYS A 367 -5.06 -24.75 -18.38
C LYS A 367 -3.66 -25.26 -18.12
N GLU A 368 -2.64 -24.51 -18.55
CA GLU A 368 -1.26 -24.90 -18.42
C GLU A 368 -0.82 -24.88 -16.94
N ILE A 369 -1.27 -23.91 -16.16
CA ILE A 369 -1.09 -23.88 -14.69
C ILE A 369 -1.65 -25.16 -14.07
N THR A 370 -2.87 -25.56 -14.43
CA THR A 370 -3.48 -26.79 -13.92
C THR A 370 -2.71 -28.04 -14.34
N ASP A 371 -2.24 -28.08 -15.59
CA ASP A 371 -1.43 -29.20 -16.10
C ASP A 371 -0.13 -29.35 -15.29
N LYS A 372 0.56 -28.22 -15.00
CA LYS A 372 1.78 -28.20 -14.18
C LYS A 372 1.52 -28.58 -12.73
N LEU A 373 0.43 -28.13 -12.14
CA LEU A 373 0.02 -28.56 -10.80
C LEU A 373 -0.12 -30.08 -10.74
N LEU A 374 -0.93 -30.67 -11.61
CA LEU A 374 -1.24 -32.09 -11.60
C LEU A 374 -0.02 -32.98 -11.93
N GLU A 375 0.91 -32.46 -12.74
CA GLU A 375 2.20 -33.11 -13.02
C GLU A 375 3.09 -33.16 -11.77
N LYS A 376 3.15 -32.09 -10.99
CA LYS A 376 4.15 -31.91 -9.92
C LYS A 376 3.68 -32.30 -8.53
N ILE A 377 2.39 -32.26 -8.26
CA ILE A 377 1.83 -32.41 -6.90
C ILE A 377 2.25 -33.70 -6.18
N GLN A 378 2.55 -34.77 -6.92
CA GLN A 378 2.98 -36.02 -6.30
C GLN A 378 4.30 -35.90 -5.55
N ASN A 379 5.20 -35.00 -5.97
CA ASN A 379 6.54 -34.82 -5.41
C ASN A 379 6.68 -33.54 -4.57
N ILE A 380 5.58 -32.86 -4.26
CA ILE A 380 5.52 -31.61 -3.51
C ILE A 380 4.62 -31.81 -2.30
N ASP A 381 4.94 -31.17 -1.17
CA ASP A 381 4.16 -31.20 0.04
C ASP A 381 3.20 -30.01 0.14
N PHE A 382 3.62 -28.85 -0.37
CA PHE A 382 2.86 -27.61 -0.32
C PHE A 382 2.93 -26.85 -1.64
N VAL A 383 1.79 -26.53 -2.24
CA VAL A 383 1.71 -25.70 -3.45
C VAL A 383 1.07 -24.37 -3.12
N ILE A 384 1.67 -23.27 -3.54
CA ILE A 384 1.08 -21.94 -3.61
C ILE A 384 0.93 -21.59 -5.08
N MET A 385 -0.32 -21.34 -5.52
CA MET A 385 -0.59 -21.03 -6.91
C MET A 385 -1.62 -19.92 -7.04
N ASN A 386 -1.57 -19.24 -8.20
CA ASN A 386 -2.48 -18.15 -8.54
C ASN A 386 -3.11 -18.39 -9.92
N TYR A 387 -4.40 -18.07 -10.03
CA TYR A 387 -5.11 -17.92 -11.29
C TYR A 387 -5.44 -16.45 -11.53
N ALA A 388 -4.85 -15.88 -12.57
CA ALA A 388 -4.93 -14.45 -12.90
C ALA A 388 -6.25 -14.05 -13.58
N ASN A 389 -7.03 -15.00 -14.06
CA ASN A 389 -8.13 -14.76 -14.99
C ASN A 389 -9.17 -13.75 -14.50
N PRO A 390 -9.77 -13.86 -13.29
CA PRO A 390 -10.83 -12.94 -12.88
C PRO A 390 -10.34 -11.50 -12.78
N ASP A 391 -9.11 -11.27 -12.30
CA ASP A 391 -8.55 -9.94 -12.17
C ASP A 391 -8.19 -9.33 -13.53
N MET A 392 -7.37 -10.03 -14.30
CA MET A 392 -6.86 -9.50 -15.58
C MET A 392 -7.96 -9.27 -16.61
N VAL A 393 -8.97 -10.14 -16.64
CA VAL A 393 -10.13 -9.96 -17.52
C VAL A 393 -11.09 -8.95 -16.94
N GLY A 394 -11.29 -8.92 -15.61
CA GLY A 394 -12.10 -7.94 -14.91
C GLY A 394 -11.65 -6.50 -15.17
N HIS A 395 -10.33 -6.25 -15.22
CA HIS A 395 -9.76 -4.95 -15.58
C HIS A 395 -10.15 -4.43 -16.97
N THR A 396 -10.64 -5.29 -17.85
CA THR A 396 -11.15 -4.87 -19.17
C THR A 396 -12.54 -4.25 -19.11
N GLY A 397 -13.30 -4.48 -18.03
CA GLY A 397 -14.71 -4.08 -17.91
C GLY A 397 -15.63 -4.80 -18.90
N ASP A 398 -15.18 -5.91 -19.50
CA ASP A 398 -15.99 -6.73 -20.40
C ASP A 398 -16.67 -7.87 -19.63
N LEU A 399 -17.93 -7.66 -19.27
CA LEU A 399 -18.74 -8.64 -18.53
C LEU A 399 -18.79 -10.01 -19.24
N LYS A 400 -18.92 -10.02 -20.56
CA LYS A 400 -19.02 -11.30 -21.31
C LYS A 400 -17.70 -12.06 -21.29
N ALA A 401 -16.59 -11.37 -21.41
CA ALA A 401 -15.26 -11.97 -21.30
C ALA A 401 -15.01 -12.47 -19.87
N THR A 402 -15.41 -11.70 -18.84
CA THR A 402 -15.28 -12.10 -17.44
C THR A 402 -16.10 -13.35 -17.12
N ILE A 403 -17.34 -13.45 -17.61
CA ILE A 403 -18.15 -14.67 -17.50
C ILE A 403 -17.40 -15.87 -18.11
N LYS A 404 -16.88 -15.75 -19.32
CA LYS A 404 -16.13 -16.82 -19.99
C LYS A 404 -14.85 -17.20 -19.22
N ALA A 405 -14.17 -16.23 -18.63
CA ALA A 405 -12.99 -16.48 -17.80
C ALA A 405 -13.33 -17.36 -16.59
N ILE A 406 -14.42 -17.06 -15.90
CA ILE A 406 -14.88 -17.81 -14.73
C ILE A 406 -15.39 -19.20 -15.13
N GLU A 407 -16.16 -19.32 -16.21
CA GLU A 407 -16.62 -20.62 -16.74
C GLU A 407 -15.45 -21.52 -17.13
N PHE A 408 -14.41 -20.94 -17.77
CA PHE A 408 -13.22 -21.70 -18.10
C PHE A 408 -12.45 -22.13 -16.87
N LEU A 409 -12.33 -21.24 -15.89
CA LEU A 409 -11.67 -21.53 -14.61
C LEU A 409 -12.42 -22.64 -13.85
N ASP A 410 -13.74 -22.65 -13.86
CA ASP A 410 -14.55 -23.74 -13.27
C ASP A 410 -14.19 -25.13 -13.84
N THR A 411 -13.88 -25.19 -15.14
CA THR A 411 -13.43 -26.46 -15.75
C THR A 411 -12.06 -26.89 -15.21
N GLN A 412 -11.17 -25.96 -14.89
CA GLN A 412 -9.88 -26.27 -14.30
C GLN A 412 -10.04 -26.68 -12.83
N PHE A 413 -10.92 -26.01 -12.11
CA PHE A 413 -11.28 -26.35 -10.73
C PHE A 413 -11.88 -27.76 -10.64
N LYS A 414 -12.69 -28.15 -11.62
CA LYS A 414 -13.19 -29.53 -11.71
C LYS A 414 -12.05 -30.55 -11.77
N ARG A 415 -11.04 -30.31 -12.59
CA ARG A 415 -9.87 -31.20 -12.70
C ARG A 415 -9.11 -31.34 -11.39
N ILE A 416 -8.91 -30.22 -10.68
CA ILE A 416 -8.24 -30.22 -9.36
C ILE A 416 -9.11 -30.95 -8.33
N LEU A 417 -10.42 -30.66 -8.31
CA LEU A 417 -11.34 -31.30 -7.38
C LEU A 417 -11.42 -32.79 -7.58
N ASP A 418 -11.52 -33.25 -8.84
CA ASP A 418 -11.52 -34.68 -9.21
C ASP A 418 -10.21 -35.35 -8.70
N TYR A 419 -9.06 -34.66 -8.83
CA TYR A 419 -7.80 -35.18 -8.29
C TYR A 419 -7.81 -35.26 -6.76
N VAL A 420 -8.26 -34.21 -6.07
CA VAL A 420 -8.29 -34.15 -4.61
C VAL A 420 -9.27 -35.19 -4.02
N GLU A 421 -10.44 -35.36 -4.63
CA GLU A 421 -11.44 -36.36 -4.19
C GLU A 421 -10.90 -37.81 -4.34
N ASN A 422 -10.00 -38.05 -5.29
CA ASN A 422 -9.36 -39.34 -5.48
C ASN A 422 -8.05 -39.51 -4.67
N ASN A 423 -7.58 -38.46 -3.97
CA ASN A 423 -6.33 -38.47 -3.20
C ASN A 423 -6.57 -37.92 -1.77
N PRO A 424 -7.04 -38.75 -0.81
CA PRO A 424 -7.45 -38.29 0.51
C PRO A 424 -6.32 -37.66 1.38
N ASN A 425 -5.07 -37.85 0.98
CA ASN A 425 -3.92 -37.22 1.61
C ASN A 425 -3.63 -35.80 1.11
N VAL A 426 -4.41 -35.29 0.13
CA VAL A 426 -4.31 -33.93 -0.40
C VAL A 426 -5.48 -33.09 0.11
N THR A 427 -5.20 -31.95 0.67
CA THR A 427 -6.21 -30.95 1.05
C THR A 427 -6.00 -29.70 0.22
N TRP A 428 -7.08 -29.20 -0.36
CA TRP A 428 -7.08 -28.00 -1.16
C TRP A 428 -7.74 -26.85 -0.42
N PHE A 429 -6.99 -25.77 -0.17
CA PHE A 429 -7.47 -24.48 0.31
C PHE A 429 -7.59 -23.52 -0.86
N ILE A 430 -8.69 -22.78 -0.91
CA ILE A 430 -9.01 -21.85 -1.98
C ILE A 430 -9.36 -20.50 -1.35
N THR A 431 -8.74 -19.43 -1.83
CA THR A 431 -9.07 -18.05 -1.45
C THR A 431 -8.94 -17.13 -2.67
N ALA A 432 -9.24 -15.86 -2.47
CA ALA A 432 -8.86 -14.78 -3.37
C ALA A 432 -8.11 -13.70 -2.56
N ASP A 433 -7.49 -12.77 -3.22
CA ASP A 433 -6.67 -11.73 -2.61
C ASP A 433 -7.38 -10.37 -2.54
N HIS A 434 -8.34 -10.11 -3.41
CA HIS A 434 -9.24 -8.96 -3.45
C HIS A 434 -10.41 -9.23 -4.41
N GLY A 435 -11.36 -8.29 -4.53
CA GLY A 435 -12.44 -8.32 -5.51
C GLY A 435 -12.14 -7.49 -6.75
N ASN A 436 -12.69 -7.90 -7.90
CA ASN A 436 -12.68 -7.22 -9.20
C ASN A 436 -13.84 -7.74 -10.08
N ALA A 437 -13.83 -9.04 -10.42
CA ALA A 437 -14.70 -9.68 -11.41
C ALA A 437 -16.20 -9.66 -11.05
N GLU A 438 -16.54 -9.41 -9.80
CA GLU A 438 -17.93 -9.30 -9.33
C GLU A 438 -18.54 -7.91 -9.57
N ILE A 439 -17.74 -6.92 -10.04
CA ILE A 439 -18.22 -5.60 -10.48
C ILE A 439 -17.48 -5.19 -11.76
N THR A 440 -17.98 -5.58 -12.91
CA THR A 440 -17.46 -5.19 -14.23
C THR A 440 -18.24 -4.06 -14.89
N GLU A 441 -19.35 -3.62 -14.26
CA GLU A 441 -20.17 -2.49 -14.69
C GLU A 441 -20.52 -1.61 -13.49
N ASP A 442 -20.53 -0.29 -13.69
CA ASP A 442 -20.98 0.67 -12.70
C ASP A 442 -22.52 0.73 -12.61
N GLU A 443 -23.02 1.56 -11.72
CA GLU A 443 -24.48 1.77 -11.53
C GLU A 443 -25.22 2.28 -12.78
N PHE A 444 -24.48 2.82 -13.76
CA PHE A 444 -25.00 3.31 -15.04
C PHE A 444 -24.81 2.30 -16.18
N GLY A 445 -24.32 1.09 -15.91
CA GLY A 445 -24.01 0.06 -16.93
C GLY A 445 -22.78 0.36 -17.77
N LYS A 446 -21.87 1.25 -17.31
CA LYS A 446 -20.60 1.51 -17.98
C LYS A 446 -19.53 0.55 -17.46
N PRO A 447 -18.51 0.22 -18.28
CA PRO A 447 -17.42 -0.64 -17.84
C PRO A 447 -16.74 -0.13 -16.56
N ALA A 448 -16.68 -0.98 -15.55
CA ALA A 448 -15.91 -0.77 -14.32
C ALA A 448 -14.64 -1.62 -14.39
N THR A 449 -13.50 -0.98 -14.19
CA THR A 449 -12.17 -1.60 -14.37
C THR A 449 -11.32 -1.59 -13.10
N LYS A 450 -11.93 -1.26 -11.96
CA LYS A 450 -11.25 -1.11 -10.68
C LYS A 450 -11.56 -2.28 -9.76
N HIS A 451 -10.63 -2.58 -8.86
CA HIS A 451 -10.89 -3.49 -7.75
C HIS A 451 -12.05 -3.00 -6.87
N THR A 452 -12.52 -3.88 -6.00
CA THR A 452 -13.65 -3.62 -5.11
C THR A 452 -13.25 -3.73 -3.64
N THR A 453 -14.16 -3.34 -2.76
CA THR A 453 -14.02 -3.55 -1.31
C THR A 453 -14.71 -4.83 -0.83
N ASN A 454 -15.25 -5.62 -1.75
CA ASN A 454 -15.98 -6.84 -1.39
C ASN A 454 -15.05 -7.87 -0.70
N PRO A 455 -15.60 -8.64 0.25
CA PRO A 455 -14.86 -9.74 0.85
C PRO A 455 -14.64 -10.88 -0.15
N VAL A 456 -13.77 -11.81 0.23
CA VAL A 456 -13.43 -12.98 -0.58
C VAL A 456 -13.76 -14.29 0.15
N MET A 457 -13.75 -15.41 -0.58
CA MET A 457 -13.99 -16.73 -0.03
C MET A 457 -12.72 -17.32 0.62
N PHE A 458 -12.93 -18.23 1.58
CA PHE A 458 -11.94 -19.21 2.02
C PHE A 458 -12.59 -20.58 2.16
N ILE A 459 -12.16 -21.55 1.36
CA ILE A 459 -12.75 -22.88 1.25
C ILE A 459 -11.69 -23.94 1.55
N SER A 460 -12.07 -25.02 2.22
CA SER A 460 -11.23 -26.20 2.43
C SER A 460 -11.92 -27.46 1.95
N THR A 461 -11.21 -28.34 1.25
CA THR A 461 -11.77 -29.63 0.84
C THR A 461 -11.77 -30.69 1.96
N ASP A 462 -11.19 -30.41 3.11
CA ASP A 462 -11.30 -31.30 4.28
C ASP A 462 -12.63 -31.07 5.03
N LYS A 463 -13.56 -31.99 4.84
CA LYS A 463 -14.91 -31.93 5.46
C LYS A 463 -14.90 -32.10 6.98
N SER A 464 -13.79 -32.50 7.58
CA SER A 464 -13.68 -32.71 9.03
C SER A 464 -13.50 -31.42 9.82
N ILE A 465 -13.15 -30.33 9.18
CA ILE A 465 -12.92 -29.02 9.80
C ILE A 465 -14.15 -28.12 9.69
N LYS A 466 -14.19 -27.08 10.52
CA LYS A 466 -15.11 -25.94 10.42
C LYS A 466 -14.31 -24.66 10.40
N LEU A 467 -14.78 -23.66 9.67
CA LEU A 467 -14.08 -22.39 9.48
C LEU A 467 -14.86 -21.22 10.09
N ASN A 468 -14.15 -20.30 10.70
CA ASN A 468 -14.65 -18.97 11.09
C ASN A 468 -14.41 -17.97 9.96
N ASN A 469 -15.19 -16.89 9.92
CA ASN A 469 -14.86 -15.73 9.09
C ASN A 469 -13.64 -15.01 9.67
N GLY A 470 -12.89 -14.29 8.80
CA GLY A 470 -11.69 -13.59 9.22
C GLY A 470 -11.19 -12.57 8.20
N ILE A 471 -9.87 -12.48 8.08
CA ILE A 471 -9.14 -11.58 7.18
C ILE A 471 -8.07 -12.37 6.42
N LEU A 472 -7.49 -11.79 5.37
CA LEU A 472 -6.44 -12.47 4.57
C LEU A 472 -5.22 -12.88 5.41
N ALA A 473 -4.87 -12.11 6.43
CA ALA A 473 -3.77 -12.41 7.34
C ALA A 473 -3.99 -13.70 8.19
N ASP A 474 -5.20 -14.22 8.21
CA ASP A 474 -5.53 -15.44 8.97
C ASP A 474 -5.23 -16.73 8.17
N VAL A 475 -4.96 -16.62 6.86
CA VAL A 475 -4.76 -17.78 5.98
C VAL A 475 -3.52 -18.58 6.37
N ALA A 476 -2.35 -17.97 6.48
CA ALA A 476 -1.12 -18.69 6.86
C ALA A 476 -1.22 -19.31 8.26
N PRO A 477 -1.66 -18.61 9.33
CA PRO A 477 -1.88 -19.22 10.64
C PRO A 477 -2.85 -20.40 10.61
N THR A 478 -3.90 -20.33 9.78
CA THR A 478 -4.88 -21.44 9.62
C THR A 478 -4.21 -22.68 9.03
N ILE A 479 -3.41 -22.49 7.98
CA ILE A 479 -2.72 -23.59 7.30
C ILE A 479 -1.64 -24.21 8.22
N LEU A 480 -0.86 -23.39 8.92
CA LEU A 480 0.15 -23.87 9.87
C LEU A 480 -0.51 -24.67 11.01
N ASN A 481 -1.61 -24.16 11.59
CA ASN A 481 -2.38 -24.89 12.61
C ASN A 481 -2.95 -26.20 12.05
N TYR A 482 -3.46 -26.21 10.82
CA TYR A 482 -3.95 -27.42 10.16
C TYR A 482 -2.83 -28.47 9.99
N LEU A 483 -1.61 -28.05 9.67
CA LEU A 483 -0.44 -28.91 9.56
C LEU A 483 0.18 -29.28 10.93
N LYS A 484 -0.34 -28.73 12.02
CA LYS A 484 0.21 -28.88 13.40
C LYS A 484 1.64 -28.34 13.51
N ILE A 485 1.91 -27.23 12.84
CA ILE A 485 3.14 -26.47 12.91
C ILE A 485 2.90 -25.27 13.83
N ASP A 486 3.88 -24.95 14.68
CA ASP A 486 3.81 -23.80 15.57
C ASP A 486 3.73 -22.49 14.76
N ILE A 487 2.76 -21.66 15.11
CA ILE A 487 2.58 -20.35 14.48
C ILE A 487 3.62 -19.38 15.07
N PRO A 488 4.50 -18.77 14.24
CA PRO A 488 5.45 -17.80 14.73
C PRO A 488 4.75 -16.63 15.45
N LYS A 489 5.39 -16.10 16.49
CA LYS A 489 4.86 -14.94 17.26
C LYS A 489 4.66 -13.67 16.42
N GLU A 490 5.40 -13.56 15.32
CA GLU A 490 5.31 -12.46 14.35
C GLU A 490 4.00 -12.54 13.53
N MET A 491 3.43 -13.73 13.36
CA MET A 491 2.13 -13.91 12.73
C MET A 491 1.03 -13.58 13.74
N THR A 492 0.44 -12.39 13.61
CA THR A 492 -0.64 -11.90 14.49
C THR A 492 -2.04 -12.30 14.02
N GLY A 493 -2.14 -12.86 12.82
CA GLY A 493 -3.37 -13.49 12.31
C GLY A 493 -3.80 -14.68 13.19
N LYS A 494 -5.05 -15.03 13.11
CA LYS A 494 -5.66 -16.08 13.94
C LYS A 494 -6.07 -17.27 13.07
N SER A 495 -5.82 -18.48 13.56
CA SER A 495 -6.37 -19.66 12.87
C SER A 495 -7.89 -19.58 12.80
N LEU A 496 -8.43 -19.82 11.61
CA LEU A 496 -9.87 -19.87 11.33
C LEU A 496 -10.50 -21.22 11.69
N LEU A 497 -9.70 -22.23 12.07
CA LEU A 497 -10.20 -23.54 12.49
C LEU A 497 -11.00 -23.41 13.79
N LYS A 498 -12.20 -24.05 13.82
CA LYS A 498 -13.07 -24.18 15.00
C LYS A 498 -12.75 -25.43 15.77
#